data_66a12e92fe59a554e515e173af1670e3
#
_entry.id   66a12e92fe59a554e515e173af1670e3
#
_cell.length_a   1.000
_cell.length_b   1.000
_cell.length_c   1.000
_cell.angle_alpha   90.00
_cell.angle_beta   90.00
_cell.angle_gamma   90.00
#
_symmetry.space_group_name_H-M   'P 1'
#
loop_
_entity.id
_entity.type
_entity.pdbx_description
1 polymer ?
#
loop_
_entity_poly.entity_id
_entity_poly.type
_entity_poly.pdbx_seq_one_letter_code
_entity_poly.pdbx_strand_id
1 'polypeptide(L)'
;MDSEVQRIKRSFRASALWLVLLLLAMTGSTYAWFTLSGRASVNVTPTGGSISRGEAVLLISSSANGPFDKTCELVLEGNPDELRPLSTADLTHFYRAAAQNREGITILYEAADERVNQDALHGTVYLQCQNASCDVYWNPDALQLGTDAQALAAMRLGVRITSDSGVTTRIFSLDALSLGGSVKSAVTTMRTKAVVSSLSGGGQAVYADDPADAISSYWPGQSALVTLAADEIAAVEYWLYLEGCDEQCINSVQNRSAQLQLAFVGEDADGGQRKGGAS
;
A
#
# COMPACT_ATOMS: atom_id res chain seq x y z
N MET A 1 -8.25 -66.44 15.23
CA MET A 1 -7.04 -65.65 14.93
C MET A 1 -7.17 -64.83 13.63
N ASP A 2 -7.86 -65.28 12.59
CA ASP A 2 -7.96 -64.55 11.32
C ASP A 2 -8.83 -63.27 11.36
N SER A 3 -9.85 -63.22 12.20
CA SER A 3 -10.76 -62.06 12.28
C SER A 3 -10.11 -60.82 12.93
N GLU A 4 -9.22 -60.98 13.89
CA GLU A 4 -8.50 -59.86 14.54
C GLU A 4 -7.43 -59.30 13.60
N VAL A 5 -6.73 -60.15 12.87
CA VAL A 5 -5.73 -59.72 11.89
C VAL A 5 -6.39 -58.94 10.77
N GLN A 6 -7.57 -59.32 10.32
CA GLN A 6 -8.33 -58.57 9.31
C GLN A 6 -8.82 -57.24 9.84
N ARG A 7 -9.23 -57.17 11.12
CA ARG A 7 -9.67 -55.90 11.76
C ARG A 7 -8.52 -54.91 11.89
N ILE A 8 -7.34 -55.40 12.30
CA ILE A 8 -6.13 -54.56 12.40
C ILE A 8 -5.71 -54.05 11.01
N LYS A 9 -5.71 -54.92 9.99
CA LYS A 9 -5.41 -54.52 8.60
C LYS A 9 -6.36 -53.46 8.07
N ARG A 10 -7.67 -53.56 8.37
CA ARG A 10 -8.67 -52.54 7.98
C ARG A 10 -8.44 -51.21 8.70
N SER A 11 -8.19 -51.25 10.01
CA SER A 11 -7.89 -50.06 10.81
C SER A 11 -6.63 -49.35 10.32
N PHE A 12 -5.56 -50.13 10.03
CA PHE A 12 -4.32 -49.59 9.50
C PHE A 12 -4.50 -48.94 8.12
N ARG A 13 -5.26 -49.58 7.21
CA ARG A 13 -5.57 -49.02 5.90
C ARG A 13 -6.41 -47.70 6.02
N ALA A 14 -7.36 -47.67 6.92
CA ALA A 14 -8.17 -46.49 7.18
C ALA A 14 -7.31 -45.34 7.74
N SER A 15 -6.43 -45.64 8.71
CA SER A 15 -5.52 -44.63 9.28
C SER A 15 -4.51 -44.12 8.23
N ALA A 16 -3.99 -44.98 7.38
CA ALA A 16 -3.09 -44.58 6.30
C ALA A 16 -3.81 -43.70 5.28
N LEU A 17 -5.09 -44.00 4.94
CA LEU A 17 -5.91 -43.19 4.05
C LEU A 17 -6.17 -41.81 4.64
N TRP A 18 -6.52 -41.74 5.93
CA TRP A 18 -6.72 -40.46 6.64
C TRP A 18 -5.46 -39.63 6.69
N LEU A 19 -4.28 -40.26 6.89
CA LEU A 19 -3.01 -39.55 6.91
C LEU A 19 -2.64 -39.00 5.54
N VAL A 20 -2.90 -39.73 4.45
CA VAL A 20 -2.73 -39.21 3.08
C VAL A 20 -3.70 -38.05 2.77
N LEU A 21 -4.98 -38.15 3.18
CA LEU A 21 -5.94 -37.09 3.01
C LEU A 21 -5.55 -35.82 3.80
N LEU A 22 -5.02 -36.00 4.99
CA LEU A 22 -4.57 -34.89 5.83
C LEU A 22 -3.31 -34.21 5.22
N LEU A 23 -2.39 -34.99 4.69
CA LEU A 23 -1.22 -34.49 3.95
C LEU A 23 -1.65 -33.73 2.68
N LEU A 24 -2.61 -34.27 1.91
CA LEU A 24 -3.16 -33.58 0.73
C LEU A 24 -3.91 -32.29 1.11
N ALA A 25 -4.65 -32.30 2.21
CA ALA A 25 -5.31 -31.10 2.70
C ALA A 25 -4.31 -30.03 3.17
N MET A 26 -3.24 -30.42 3.86
CA MET A 26 -2.19 -29.49 4.28
C MET A 26 -1.42 -28.92 3.09
N THR A 27 -1.05 -29.74 2.11
CA THR A 27 -0.37 -29.26 0.89
C THR A 27 -1.29 -28.41 0.04
N GLY A 28 -2.58 -28.76 -0.07
CA GLY A 28 -3.58 -27.94 -0.78
C GLY A 28 -3.83 -26.59 -0.11
N SER A 29 -3.87 -26.53 1.21
CA SER A 29 -4.08 -25.28 1.94
C SER A 29 -2.87 -24.34 1.85
N THR A 30 -1.64 -24.88 1.93
CA THR A 30 -0.41 -24.09 1.75
C THR A 30 -0.26 -23.58 0.31
N TYR A 31 -0.62 -24.37 -0.69
CA TYR A 31 -0.57 -23.95 -2.09
C TYR A 31 -1.66 -22.91 -2.41
N ALA A 32 -2.87 -23.08 -1.86
CA ALA A 32 -3.96 -22.10 -2.01
C ALA A 32 -3.61 -20.77 -1.32
N TRP A 33 -2.97 -20.82 -0.16
CA TRP A 33 -2.51 -19.61 0.54
C TRP A 33 -1.50 -18.82 -0.30
N PHE A 34 -0.61 -19.53 -1.01
CA PHE A 34 0.45 -18.91 -1.81
C PHE A 34 -0.05 -18.32 -3.15
N THR A 35 -1.08 -18.91 -3.75
CA THR A 35 -1.60 -18.47 -5.06
C THR A 35 -2.79 -17.52 -4.96
N LEU A 36 -3.44 -17.47 -3.81
CA LEU A 36 -4.73 -16.81 -3.61
C LEU A 36 -4.69 -15.66 -2.60
N SER A 37 -3.59 -15.50 -1.84
CA SER A 37 -3.51 -14.45 -0.83
C SER A 37 -3.33 -13.07 -1.45
N GLY A 38 -4.15 -12.15 -1.06
CA GLY A 38 -3.93 -10.74 -1.24
C GLY A 38 -4.29 -10.13 -2.58
N ARG A 39 -5.35 -10.59 -3.25
CA ARG A 39 -5.87 -9.90 -4.44
C ARG A 39 -7.01 -8.96 -4.07
N ALA A 40 -6.91 -7.70 -4.42
CA ALA A 40 -8.01 -6.74 -4.32
C ALA A 40 -8.42 -6.28 -5.72
N SER A 41 -9.72 -6.33 -6.02
CA SER A 41 -10.24 -5.83 -7.29
C SER A 41 -10.20 -4.30 -7.35
N VAL A 42 -9.85 -3.78 -8.52
CA VAL A 42 -9.84 -2.33 -8.79
C VAL A 42 -11.07 -1.98 -9.60
N ASN A 43 -11.93 -1.11 -9.09
CA ASN A 43 -13.17 -0.76 -9.75
C ASN A 43 -13.57 0.70 -9.47
N VAL A 44 -12.72 1.66 -9.88
CA VAL A 44 -13.01 3.10 -9.65
C VAL A 44 -12.34 3.97 -10.70
N THR A 45 -12.99 5.09 -11.04
CA THR A 45 -12.34 6.20 -11.72
C THR A 45 -11.44 6.90 -10.71
N PRO A 46 -10.11 6.85 -10.86
CA PRO A 46 -9.20 7.47 -9.92
C PRO A 46 -9.26 8.98 -10.02
N THR A 47 -9.33 9.66 -8.88
CA THR A 47 -9.41 11.13 -8.81
C THR A 47 -8.38 11.69 -7.84
N GLY A 48 -7.92 12.91 -8.14
CA GLY A 48 -7.06 13.69 -7.26
C GLY A 48 -7.74 14.99 -6.87
N GLY A 49 -7.50 15.47 -5.67
CA GLY A 49 -8.03 16.73 -5.18
C GLY A 49 -7.06 17.48 -4.29
N SER A 50 -7.17 18.80 -4.28
CA SER A 50 -6.40 19.70 -3.41
C SER A 50 -7.30 20.75 -2.79
N ILE A 51 -6.97 21.13 -1.57
CA ILE A 51 -7.56 22.28 -0.86
C ILE A 51 -6.44 23.17 -0.36
N SER A 52 -6.75 24.44 -0.18
CA SER A 52 -5.78 25.46 0.26
C SER A 52 -6.22 26.09 1.56
N ARG A 53 -5.27 26.48 2.38
CA ARG A 53 -5.49 27.24 3.60
C ARG A 53 -4.47 28.39 3.66
N GLY A 54 -4.98 29.61 3.80
CA GLY A 54 -4.17 30.82 3.78
C GLY A 54 -4.17 31.52 2.42
N GLU A 55 -3.07 32.17 2.06
CA GLU A 55 -2.89 32.90 0.80
C GLU A 55 -2.40 31.99 -0.34
N ALA A 56 -1.69 30.92 0.00
CA ALA A 56 -1.22 29.91 -0.96
C ALA A 56 -2.40 29.15 -1.55
N VAL A 57 -2.33 28.88 -2.84
CA VAL A 57 -3.32 28.09 -3.58
C VAL A 57 -2.65 26.83 -4.11
N LEU A 58 -2.99 25.69 -3.53
CA LEU A 58 -2.51 24.38 -4.01
C LEU A 58 -3.44 23.87 -5.11
N LEU A 59 -2.89 23.58 -6.26
CA LEU A 59 -3.56 23.00 -7.43
C LEU A 59 -2.95 21.67 -7.81
N ILE A 60 -3.72 20.84 -8.51
CA ILE A 60 -3.32 19.52 -8.97
C ILE A 60 -3.58 19.33 -10.47
N SER A 61 -2.73 18.56 -11.13
CA SER A 61 -2.88 18.18 -12.53
C SER A 61 -2.41 16.74 -12.76
N SER A 62 -2.95 16.09 -13.76
CA SER A 62 -2.41 14.82 -14.29
C SER A 62 -1.27 15.02 -15.31
N SER A 63 -0.91 16.26 -15.62
CA SER A 63 0.15 16.60 -16.56
C SER A 63 1.06 17.70 -16.02
N ALA A 64 2.38 17.58 -16.25
CA ALA A 64 3.35 18.60 -15.87
C ALA A 64 3.07 19.99 -16.49
N ASN A 65 2.41 20.01 -17.62
CA ASN A 65 2.08 21.25 -18.33
C ASN A 65 0.66 21.77 -18.03
N GLY A 66 -0.03 21.17 -17.06
CA GLY A 66 -1.41 21.50 -16.70
C GLY A 66 -2.44 20.94 -17.69
N PRO A 67 -3.67 21.41 -17.64
CA PRO A 67 -4.14 22.46 -16.74
C PRO A 67 -4.09 22.05 -15.27
N PHE A 68 -3.78 23.01 -14.41
CA PHE A 68 -3.83 22.85 -12.95
C PHE A 68 -5.16 23.36 -12.42
N ASP A 69 -5.83 22.55 -11.60
CA ASP A 69 -7.12 22.88 -10.97
C ASP A 69 -7.18 22.29 -9.54
N LYS A 70 -8.28 22.49 -8.84
CA LYS A 70 -8.51 21.88 -7.52
C LYS A 70 -8.74 20.37 -7.57
N THR A 71 -9.07 19.83 -8.72
CA THR A 71 -9.31 18.41 -8.95
C THR A 71 -8.79 17.99 -10.30
N CYS A 72 -8.34 16.75 -10.42
CA CYS A 72 -7.98 16.14 -11.70
C CYS A 72 -8.40 14.66 -11.74
N GLU A 73 -8.52 14.13 -12.92
CA GLU A 73 -8.56 12.68 -13.13
C GLU A 73 -7.14 12.13 -13.10
N LEU A 74 -6.93 11.06 -12.32
CA LEU A 74 -5.63 10.42 -12.23
C LEU A 74 -5.42 9.49 -13.43
N VAL A 75 -4.26 9.60 -14.05
CA VAL A 75 -3.83 8.70 -15.11
C VAL A 75 -2.97 7.60 -14.49
N LEU A 76 -3.41 6.35 -14.64
CA LEU A 76 -2.65 5.20 -14.15
C LEU A 76 -1.64 4.74 -15.19
N GLU A 77 -0.46 4.40 -14.73
CA GLU A 77 0.56 3.72 -15.51
C GLU A 77 0.31 2.22 -15.49
N GLY A 78 -0.48 1.73 -16.39
CA GLY A 78 -1.01 0.38 -16.37
C GLY A 78 -2.49 0.37 -16.01
N ASN A 79 -3.07 -0.79 -15.95
CA ASN A 79 -4.48 -0.95 -15.60
C ASN A 79 -4.64 -2.30 -14.89
N PRO A 80 -4.23 -2.39 -13.63
CA PRO A 80 -4.36 -3.63 -12.90
C PRO A 80 -5.84 -3.90 -12.62
N ASP A 81 -6.35 -5.04 -13.09
CA ASP A 81 -7.67 -5.54 -12.69
C ASP A 81 -7.67 -5.98 -11.23
N GLU A 82 -6.50 -6.36 -10.72
CA GLU A 82 -6.30 -6.87 -9.36
C GLU A 82 -4.97 -6.38 -8.79
N LEU A 83 -4.98 -5.93 -7.54
CA LEU A 83 -3.74 -5.74 -6.79
C LEU A 83 -3.17 -7.09 -6.37
N ARG A 84 -1.86 -7.25 -6.53
CA ARG A 84 -1.12 -8.44 -6.08
C ARG A 84 -0.09 -8.06 -5.03
N PRO A 85 0.24 -8.99 -4.12
CA PRO A 85 1.22 -8.72 -3.08
C PRO A 85 2.58 -8.39 -3.66
N LEU A 86 3.08 -7.22 -3.28
CA LEU A 86 4.42 -6.73 -3.54
C LEU A 86 5.06 -6.36 -2.21
N SER A 87 6.38 -6.33 -2.15
CA SER A 87 7.12 -5.80 -1.00
C SER A 87 8.25 -4.92 -1.49
N THR A 88 8.45 -3.79 -0.84
CA THR A 88 9.50 -2.83 -1.15
C THR A 88 9.92 -2.05 0.08
N ALA A 89 11.21 -1.72 0.16
CA ALA A 89 11.75 -0.83 1.19
C ALA A 89 11.98 0.60 0.69
N ASP A 90 11.99 0.83 -0.64
CA ASP A 90 12.50 2.07 -1.23
C ASP A 90 11.68 2.63 -2.41
N LEU A 91 10.59 1.95 -2.79
CA LEU A 91 9.76 2.25 -3.97
C LEU A 91 10.55 2.26 -5.30
N THR A 92 11.71 1.63 -5.32
CA THR A 92 12.56 1.49 -6.51
C THR A 92 12.68 0.04 -6.90
N HIS A 93 12.85 -0.83 -5.90
CA HIS A 93 12.96 -2.26 -6.08
C HIS A 93 11.76 -2.93 -5.44
N PHE A 94 10.97 -3.59 -6.26
CA PHE A 94 9.79 -4.34 -5.83
C PHE A 94 10.06 -5.84 -5.93
N TYR A 95 9.55 -6.55 -4.97
CA TYR A 95 9.70 -8.00 -4.86
C TYR A 95 8.36 -8.65 -4.66
N ARG A 96 8.20 -9.86 -5.20
CA ARG A 96 7.03 -10.68 -4.95
C ARG A 96 7.40 -12.10 -4.61
N ALA A 97 6.55 -12.77 -3.88
CA ALA A 97 6.68 -14.18 -3.63
C ALA A 97 6.47 -14.96 -4.94
N ALA A 98 7.45 -15.77 -5.33
CA ALA A 98 7.45 -16.53 -6.58
C ALA A 98 7.20 -18.02 -6.36
N ALA A 99 7.80 -18.60 -5.30
CA ALA A 99 7.73 -20.02 -5.02
C ALA A 99 8.03 -20.32 -3.55
N GLN A 100 7.77 -21.55 -3.14
CA GLN A 100 8.35 -22.09 -1.91
C GLN A 100 9.52 -23.01 -2.29
N ASN A 101 10.51 -23.11 -1.40
CA ASN A 101 11.55 -24.10 -1.58
C ASN A 101 10.94 -25.53 -1.51
N ARG A 102 11.70 -26.54 -1.96
CA ARG A 102 11.22 -27.95 -1.99
C ARG A 102 10.78 -28.49 -0.65
N GLU A 103 11.24 -27.90 0.44
CA GLU A 103 10.88 -28.29 1.81
C GLU A 103 9.63 -27.57 2.30
N GLY A 104 9.12 -26.58 1.53
CA GLY A 104 7.91 -25.81 1.87
C GLY A 104 8.06 -24.86 3.06
N ILE A 105 9.30 -24.64 3.53
CA ILE A 105 9.60 -23.88 4.75
C ILE A 105 9.95 -22.42 4.41
N THR A 106 10.58 -22.18 3.27
CA THR A 106 11.09 -20.86 2.90
C THR A 106 10.38 -20.34 1.66
N ILE A 107 9.87 -19.13 1.75
CA ILE A 107 9.32 -18.39 0.60
C ILE A 107 10.50 -17.84 -0.20
N LEU A 108 10.48 -18.10 -1.50
CA LEU A 108 11.41 -17.53 -2.45
C LEU A 108 10.75 -16.34 -3.13
N TYR A 109 11.51 -15.29 -3.32
CA TYR A 109 11.05 -14.06 -3.95
C TYR A 109 11.74 -13.86 -5.29
N GLU A 110 11.13 -13.06 -6.13
CA GLU A 110 11.69 -12.59 -7.40
C GLU A 110 11.52 -11.07 -7.49
N ALA A 111 12.37 -10.42 -8.30
CA ALA A 111 12.21 -9.02 -8.63
C ALA A 111 10.91 -8.82 -9.44
N ALA A 112 10.18 -7.76 -9.12
CA ALA A 112 8.88 -7.46 -9.68
C ALA A 112 8.79 -6.02 -10.24
N ASP A 113 9.92 -5.35 -10.46
CA ASP A 113 9.96 -3.95 -10.91
C ASP A 113 9.21 -3.76 -12.25
N GLU A 114 9.37 -4.68 -13.19
CA GLU A 114 8.69 -4.64 -14.49
C GLU A 114 7.17 -4.93 -14.40
N ARG A 115 6.71 -5.41 -13.25
CA ARG A 115 5.32 -5.82 -13.04
C ARG A 115 4.54 -4.86 -12.15
N VAL A 116 5.19 -3.85 -11.59
CA VAL A 116 4.57 -2.94 -10.64
C VAL A 116 3.29 -2.30 -11.20
N ASN A 117 3.30 -1.94 -12.48
CA ASN A 117 2.14 -1.37 -13.18
C ASN A 117 1.00 -2.37 -13.44
N GLN A 118 1.23 -3.65 -13.22
CA GLN A 118 0.23 -4.71 -13.35
C GLN A 118 -0.28 -5.19 -11.99
N ASP A 119 0.54 -5.07 -10.96
CA ASP A 119 0.32 -5.64 -9.63
C ASP A 119 -0.04 -4.56 -8.58
N ALA A 120 0.16 -3.26 -8.89
CA ALA A 120 -0.18 -2.08 -8.07
C ALA A 120 -0.90 -1.00 -8.89
N LEU A 121 -1.64 -0.10 -8.22
CA LEU A 121 -2.08 1.16 -8.82
C LEU A 121 -0.91 2.15 -8.76
N HIS A 122 -0.41 2.53 -9.90
CA HIS A 122 0.73 3.42 -10.07
C HIS A 122 0.40 4.57 -11.00
N GLY A 123 0.93 5.73 -10.74
CA GLY A 123 0.79 6.89 -11.61
C GLY A 123 1.51 8.11 -11.06
N THR A 124 1.40 9.20 -11.79
CA THR A 124 2.02 10.48 -11.42
C THR A 124 0.99 11.60 -11.46
N VAL A 125 1.00 12.44 -10.43
CA VAL A 125 0.29 13.71 -10.41
C VAL A 125 1.26 14.86 -10.18
N TYR A 126 0.87 16.03 -10.58
CA TYR A 126 1.66 17.24 -10.44
C TYR A 126 0.93 18.21 -9.52
N LEU A 127 1.64 18.73 -8.54
CA LEU A 127 1.14 19.75 -7.62
C LEU A 127 1.80 21.07 -7.94
N GLN A 128 1.04 22.14 -7.94
CA GLN A 128 1.53 23.50 -8.08
C GLN A 128 1.01 24.35 -6.93
N CYS A 129 1.91 25.08 -6.29
CA CYS A 129 1.56 26.09 -5.31
C CYS A 129 1.58 27.46 -5.99
N GLN A 130 0.51 28.24 -5.87
CA GLN A 130 0.40 29.59 -6.43
C GLN A 130 0.30 30.63 -5.32
N ASN A 131 0.68 31.88 -5.62
CA ASN A 131 0.63 33.08 -4.81
C ASN A 131 1.66 33.14 -3.67
N ALA A 132 1.84 32.08 -2.89
CA ALA A 132 2.78 32.02 -1.79
C ALA A 132 3.39 30.61 -1.71
N SER A 133 4.46 30.44 -0.94
CA SER A 133 5.00 29.11 -0.64
C SER A 133 4.06 28.33 0.26
N CYS A 134 3.96 27.03 0.05
CA CYS A 134 3.09 26.18 0.85
C CYS A 134 3.74 24.87 1.28
N ASP A 135 3.40 24.45 2.48
CA ASP A 135 3.62 23.11 2.97
C ASP A 135 2.46 22.20 2.51
N VAL A 136 2.79 21.09 1.88
CA VAL A 136 1.82 20.14 1.36
C VAL A 136 1.69 18.95 2.31
N TYR A 137 0.45 18.59 2.64
CA TYR A 137 0.09 17.49 3.51
C TYR A 137 -0.95 16.59 2.84
N TRP A 138 -1.11 15.35 3.36
CA TRP A 138 -2.31 14.58 3.05
C TRP A 138 -3.55 15.22 3.65
N ASN A 139 -4.67 15.13 2.95
CA ASN A 139 -5.99 15.37 3.50
C ASN A 139 -6.66 14.02 3.85
N PRO A 140 -6.50 13.52 5.08
CA PRO A 140 -6.99 12.18 5.43
C PRO A 140 -8.51 12.07 5.41
N ASP A 141 -9.23 13.17 5.55
CA ASP A 141 -10.70 13.19 5.53
C ASP A 141 -11.28 12.97 4.12
N ALA A 142 -10.52 13.33 3.09
CA ALA A 142 -10.91 13.17 1.69
C ALA A 142 -10.13 12.07 0.96
N LEU A 143 -9.12 11.49 1.59
CA LEU A 143 -8.33 10.40 1.04
C LEU A 143 -9.17 9.11 1.05
N GLN A 144 -9.38 8.49 -0.13
CA GLN A 144 -10.12 7.24 -0.24
C GLN A 144 -9.28 6.21 -1.00
N LEU A 145 -8.84 5.18 -0.30
CA LEU A 145 -7.91 4.17 -0.82
C LEU A 145 -8.47 2.75 -0.74
N GLY A 146 -9.67 2.59 -0.21
CA GLY A 146 -10.37 1.31 -0.12
C GLY A 146 -11.68 1.44 0.66
N THR A 147 -12.49 0.39 0.59
CA THR A 147 -13.82 0.34 1.24
C THR A 147 -13.84 -0.54 2.48
N ASP A 148 -12.75 -1.24 2.77
CA ASP A 148 -12.69 -2.27 3.79
C ASP A 148 -11.46 -2.13 4.68
N ALA A 149 -11.67 -2.13 6.00
CA ALA A 149 -10.60 -1.94 6.97
C ALA A 149 -9.51 -3.05 6.93
N GLN A 150 -9.89 -4.29 6.57
CA GLN A 150 -8.93 -5.39 6.46
C GLN A 150 -8.06 -5.24 5.21
N ALA A 151 -8.65 -4.78 4.08
CA ALA A 151 -7.87 -4.50 2.89
C ALA A 151 -6.89 -3.35 3.14
N LEU A 152 -7.36 -2.26 3.75
CA LEU A 152 -6.53 -1.11 4.08
C LEU A 152 -5.37 -1.47 5.02
N ALA A 153 -5.58 -2.38 5.96
CA ALA A 153 -4.52 -2.83 6.86
C ALA A 153 -3.34 -3.49 6.11
N ALA A 154 -3.62 -4.23 5.05
CA ALA A 154 -2.61 -4.88 4.21
C ALA A 154 -2.06 -3.97 3.11
N MET A 155 -2.64 -2.79 2.88
CA MET A 155 -2.22 -1.88 1.81
C MET A 155 -1.19 -0.88 2.29
N ARG A 156 -0.39 -0.41 1.33
CA ARG A 156 0.55 0.69 1.51
C ARG A 156 0.34 1.72 0.40
N LEU A 157 0.52 2.97 0.76
CA LEU A 157 0.61 4.09 -0.17
C LEU A 157 2.05 4.59 -0.18
N GLY A 158 2.78 4.31 -1.25
CA GLY A 158 4.11 4.86 -1.49
C GLY A 158 4.00 6.15 -2.29
N VAL A 159 4.85 7.12 -1.99
CA VAL A 159 5.02 8.33 -2.80
C VAL A 159 6.48 8.70 -2.96
N ARG A 160 6.83 9.12 -4.16
CA ARG A 160 8.09 9.77 -4.49
C ARG A 160 7.78 11.16 -5.02
N ILE A 161 8.24 12.17 -4.32
CA ILE A 161 7.97 13.58 -4.66
C ILE A 161 9.28 14.17 -5.17
N THR A 162 9.25 14.64 -6.41
CA THR A 162 10.36 15.36 -7.04
C THR A 162 9.99 16.83 -7.16
N SER A 163 10.77 17.68 -6.52
CA SER A 163 10.61 19.14 -6.48
C SER A 163 11.98 19.80 -6.70
N ASP A 164 12.01 21.13 -6.76
CA ASP A 164 13.28 21.88 -6.86
C ASP A 164 14.17 21.67 -5.65
N SER A 165 13.60 21.35 -4.48
CA SER A 165 14.35 21.02 -3.27
C SER A 165 14.95 19.61 -3.25
N GLY A 166 14.62 18.76 -4.21
CA GLY A 166 15.12 17.39 -4.35
C GLY A 166 14.05 16.32 -4.42
N VAL A 167 14.43 15.09 -4.10
CA VAL A 167 13.55 13.92 -4.12
C VAL A 167 13.29 13.44 -2.71
N THR A 168 12.03 13.27 -2.37
CA THR A 168 11.58 12.69 -1.09
C THR A 168 10.78 11.43 -1.37
N THR A 169 11.11 10.33 -0.71
CA THR A 169 10.39 9.06 -0.80
C THR A 169 9.80 8.72 0.56
N ARG A 170 8.50 8.38 0.61
CA ARG A 170 7.80 7.98 1.83
C ARG A 170 6.82 6.85 1.53
N ILE A 171 6.66 5.95 2.49
CA ILE A 171 5.67 4.87 2.46
C ILE A 171 4.74 5.05 3.65
N PHE A 172 3.44 4.84 3.43
CA PHE A 172 2.42 5.02 4.46
C PHE A 172 1.61 3.73 4.64
N SER A 173 1.36 3.37 5.89
CA SER A 173 0.36 2.37 6.25
C SER A 173 -1.03 3.00 6.30
N LEU A 174 -2.05 2.24 5.88
CA LEU A 174 -3.41 2.72 5.70
C LEU A 174 -4.38 2.20 6.77
N ASP A 175 -3.87 1.50 7.76
CA ASP A 175 -4.62 0.86 8.84
C ASP A 175 -5.40 1.84 9.75
N ALA A 176 -4.95 3.08 9.83
CA ALA A 176 -5.59 4.13 10.62
C ALA A 176 -6.52 5.05 9.82
N LEU A 177 -6.71 4.81 8.51
CA LEU A 177 -7.59 5.65 7.71
C LEU A 177 -9.06 5.49 8.12
N SER A 178 -9.72 6.63 8.26
CA SER A 178 -11.16 6.69 8.52
C SER A 178 -11.94 6.28 7.26
N LEU A 179 -12.78 5.28 7.40
CA LEU A 179 -13.75 4.91 6.36
C LEU A 179 -15.02 5.73 6.56
N GLY A 180 -15.17 6.82 5.81
CA GLY A 180 -16.43 7.57 5.79
C GLY A 180 -16.76 8.36 7.06
N GLY A 181 -15.79 9.07 7.63
CA GLY A 181 -16.04 10.08 8.69
C GLY A 181 -16.20 9.53 10.11
N SER A 182 -16.08 8.25 10.32
CA SER A 182 -16.02 7.64 11.65
C SER A 182 -14.68 6.95 11.85
N VAL A 183 -13.88 7.44 12.79
CA VAL A 183 -12.71 6.71 13.29
C VAL A 183 -13.25 5.41 13.91
N LYS A 184 -13.31 4.34 13.14
CA LYS A 184 -13.49 3.02 13.74
C LYS A 184 -12.19 2.74 14.47
N SER A 185 -12.29 2.34 15.73
CA SER A 185 -11.20 1.82 16.52
C SER A 185 -10.26 1.05 15.62
N ALA A 186 -9.02 1.51 15.56
CA ALA A 186 -7.98 0.81 14.88
C ALA A 186 -8.10 -0.66 15.29
N VAL A 187 -8.37 -1.54 14.36
CA VAL A 187 -8.06 -2.94 14.58
C VAL A 187 -6.58 -2.87 14.91
N THR A 188 -6.21 -3.23 16.13
CA THR A 188 -4.81 -3.24 16.56
C THR A 188 -4.17 -4.40 15.81
N THR A 189 -3.92 -4.17 14.53
CA THR A 189 -3.28 -5.11 13.64
C THR A 189 -1.81 -5.04 13.94
N MET A 190 -1.23 -6.18 14.19
CA MET A 190 0.22 -6.28 14.24
C MET A 190 0.71 -5.90 12.84
N ARG A 191 1.33 -4.74 12.72
CA ARG A 191 2.01 -4.34 11.49
C ARG A 191 3.08 -5.36 11.20
N THR A 192 3.28 -5.65 9.93
CA THR A 192 4.53 -6.30 9.56
C THR A 192 5.68 -5.43 10.09
N LYS A 193 6.71 -6.08 10.59
CA LYS A 193 7.91 -5.37 11.07
C LYS A 193 9.02 -5.38 10.02
N ALA A 194 8.79 -6.06 8.91
CA ALA A 194 9.80 -6.29 7.91
C ALA A 194 9.22 -6.27 6.49
N VAL A 195 9.99 -5.73 5.57
CA VAL A 195 9.74 -5.73 4.13
C VAL A 195 10.95 -6.32 3.42
N VAL A 196 10.78 -6.78 2.18
CA VAL A 196 11.91 -7.28 1.38
C VAL A 196 12.70 -6.08 0.86
N SER A 197 13.99 -6.03 1.19
CA SER A 197 14.90 -4.98 0.75
C SER A 197 15.83 -5.40 -0.39
N SER A 198 16.13 -6.70 -0.49
CA SER A 198 16.93 -7.27 -1.57
C SER A 198 16.78 -8.78 -1.62
N LEU A 199 17.39 -9.40 -2.63
CA LEU A 199 17.45 -10.86 -2.75
C LEU A 199 18.90 -11.32 -2.59
N SER A 200 19.07 -12.40 -1.83
CA SER A 200 20.30 -13.17 -1.80
C SER A 200 20.25 -14.34 -2.81
N GLY A 201 21.32 -15.12 -2.89
CA GLY A 201 21.40 -16.24 -3.81
C GLY A 201 20.22 -17.23 -3.70
N GLY A 202 19.65 -17.62 -4.83
CA GLY A 202 18.53 -18.55 -4.89
C GLY A 202 17.16 -17.95 -4.61
N GLY A 203 17.01 -16.63 -4.63
CA GLY A 203 15.73 -15.95 -4.45
C GLY A 203 15.29 -15.82 -2.97
N GLN A 204 16.22 -15.95 -2.04
CA GLN A 204 15.92 -15.72 -0.61
C GLN A 204 15.83 -14.23 -0.31
N ALA A 205 14.79 -13.82 0.38
CA ALA A 205 14.61 -12.44 0.79
C ALA A 205 15.63 -12.02 1.86
N VAL A 206 16.17 -10.82 1.69
CA VAL A 206 16.82 -10.06 2.75
C VAL A 206 15.81 -9.02 3.22
N TYR A 207 15.50 -9.03 4.51
CA TYR A 207 14.48 -8.17 5.10
C TYR A 207 15.09 -6.91 5.70
N ALA A 208 14.38 -5.81 5.60
CA ALA A 208 14.61 -4.58 6.35
C ALA A 208 13.38 -4.27 7.21
N ASP A 209 13.53 -3.36 8.16
CA ASP A 209 12.40 -2.84 8.92
C ASP A 209 11.39 -2.17 7.99
N ASP A 210 10.09 -2.32 8.28
CA ASP A 210 9.03 -1.66 7.52
C ASP A 210 9.16 -0.13 7.65
N PRO A 211 9.43 0.59 6.55
CA PRO A 211 9.60 2.03 6.57
C PRO A 211 8.26 2.79 6.64
N ALA A 212 7.12 2.11 6.68
CA ALA A 212 5.81 2.74 6.56
C ALA A 212 5.48 3.60 7.79
N ASP A 213 5.21 4.88 7.53
CA ASP A 213 4.63 5.82 8.49
C ASP A 213 3.11 5.64 8.57
N ALA A 214 2.51 6.01 9.71
CA ALA A 214 1.05 6.09 9.80
C ALA A 214 0.55 7.36 9.11
N ILE A 215 -0.47 7.24 8.26
CA ILE A 215 -1.28 8.40 7.90
C ILE A 215 -2.17 8.71 9.09
N SER A 216 -1.89 9.78 9.84
CA SER A 216 -2.70 10.15 10.98
C SER A 216 -3.96 10.88 10.52
N SER A 217 -5.06 10.66 11.24
CA SER A 217 -6.31 11.40 11.06
C SER A 217 -6.20 12.88 11.47
N TYR A 218 -5.05 13.28 12.02
CA TYR A 218 -4.84 14.62 12.54
C TYR A 218 -3.59 15.26 11.91
N TRP A 219 -3.81 16.00 10.85
CA TRP A 219 -2.76 16.53 10.02
C TRP A 219 -1.92 17.69 10.60
N PRO A 220 -2.36 18.55 11.56
CA PRO A 220 -1.48 19.55 12.17
C PRO A 220 -0.25 19.01 12.90
N GLY A 221 -0.17 17.72 13.14
CA GLY A 221 0.99 17.06 13.77
C GLY A 221 1.85 16.24 12.82
N GLN A 222 1.54 16.22 11.52
CA GLN A 222 2.33 15.52 10.52
C GLN A 222 3.46 16.41 9.98
N SER A 223 4.55 15.78 9.58
CA SER A 223 5.55 16.43 8.76
C SER A 223 4.96 16.67 7.36
N ALA A 224 5.19 17.82 6.77
CA ALA A 224 4.84 18.08 5.39
C ALA A 224 5.40 17.01 4.46
N LEU A 225 4.67 16.67 3.42
CA LEU A 225 5.15 15.80 2.35
C LEU A 225 6.27 16.48 1.57
N VAL A 226 6.07 17.77 1.30
CA VAL A 226 7.01 18.64 0.61
C VAL A 226 6.62 20.10 0.89
N THR A 227 7.60 20.99 0.89
CA THR A 227 7.39 22.44 0.86
C THR A 227 7.66 22.91 -0.57
N LEU A 228 6.69 23.61 -1.16
CA LEU A 228 6.78 24.17 -2.51
C LEU A 228 6.92 25.69 -2.43
N ALA A 229 7.81 26.24 -3.22
CA ALA A 229 7.87 27.69 -3.43
C ALA A 229 6.65 28.17 -4.25
N ALA A 230 6.42 29.48 -4.28
CA ALA A 230 5.39 30.03 -5.15
C ALA A 230 5.69 29.69 -6.62
N ASP A 231 4.64 29.23 -7.34
CA ASP A 231 4.68 28.78 -8.74
C ASP A 231 5.53 27.53 -9.02
N GLU A 232 6.12 26.92 -8.00
CA GLU A 232 6.84 25.65 -8.14
C GLU A 232 5.88 24.50 -8.46
N ILE A 233 6.32 23.60 -9.33
CA ILE A 233 5.63 22.36 -9.69
C ILE A 233 6.42 21.17 -9.17
N ALA A 234 5.78 20.32 -8.36
CA ALA A 234 6.34 19.05 -7.95
C ALA A 234 5.63 17.88 -8.64
N ALA A 235 6.41 16.88 -9.05
CA ALA A 235 5.89 15.61 -9.50
C ALA A 235 5.72 14.67 -8.29
N VAL A 236 4.53 14.12 -8.12
CA VAL A 236 4.20 13.13 -7.09
C VAL A 236 3.88 11.81 -7.77
N GLU A 237 4.86 10.95 -7.85
CA GLU A 237 4.71 9.56 -8.27
C GLU A 237 4.15 8.76 -7.11
N TYR A 238 3.13 7.94 -7.32
CA TYR A 238 2.44 7.21 -6.26
C TYR A 238 2.23 5.74 -6.60
N TRP A 239 2.26 4.89 -5.59
CA TRP A 239 1.97 3.45 -5.64
C TRP A 239 0.99 3.08 -4.55
N LEU A 240 -0.14 2.49 -4.93
CA LEU A 240 -1.04 1.84 -3.99
C LEU A 240 -0.93 0.33 -4.22
N TYR A 241 -0.42 -0.39 -3.24
CA TYR A 241 -0.11 -1.81 -3.35
C TYR A 241 -0.44 -2.58 -2.07
N LEU A 242 -0.52 -3.91 -2.19
CA LEU A 242 -0.62 -4.81 -1.05
C LEU A 242 0.78 -5.19 -0.58
N GLU A 243 1.09 -4.99 0.72
CA GLU A 243 2.38 -5.40 1.28
C GLU A 243 2.39 -6.92 1.50
N GLY A 244 3.21 -7.61 0.71
CA GLY A 244 3.27 -9.07 0.67
C GLY A 244 3.84 -9.72 1.93
N CYS A 245 4.56 -8.96 2.76
CA CYS A 245 5.07 -9.42 4.05
C CYS A 245 4.13 -9.11 5.21
N ASP A 246 3.02 -8.38 4.96
CA ASP A 246 2.07 -8.03 6.00
C ASP A 246 1.22 -9.24 6.39
N GLU A 247 1.12 -9.52 7.70
CA GLU A 247 0.29 -10.61 8.24
C GLU A 247 -1.19 -10.45 7.90
N GLN A 248 -1.64 -9.24 7.56
CA GLN A 248 -3.00 -8.96 7.11
C GLN A 248 -3.22 -9.24 5.62
N CYS A 249 -2.14 -9.43 4.85
CA CYS A 249 -2.18 -9.81 3.45
C CYS A 249 -2.55 -11.29 3.28
N ILE A 250 -3.71 -11.68 3.79
CA ILE A 250 -4.25 -13.04 3.80
C ILE A 250 -5.46 -13.18 2.89
N ASN A 251 -5.98 -14.39 2.79
CA ASN A 251 -7.15 -14.71 1.95
C ASN A 251 -8.40 -13.83 2.20
N SER A 252 -8.52 -13.20 3.37
CA SER A 252 -9.63 -12.27 3.67
C SER A 252 -9.60 -10.98 2.85
N VAL A 253 -8.43 -10.62 2.28
CA VAL A 253 -8.28 -9.47 1.39
C VAL A 253 -8.79 -9.77 -0.03
N GLN A 254 -9.01 -11.04 -0.37
CA GLN A 254 -9.56 -11.44 -1.66
C GLN A 254 -10.96 -10.90 -1.87
N ASN A 255 -11.24 -10.47 -3.11
CA ASN A 255 -12.52 -9.88 -3.52
C ASN A 255 -12.87 -8.58 -2.77
N ARG A 256 -11.89 -7.92 -2.15
CA ARG A 256 -12.05 -6.56 -1.63
C ARG A 256 -11.76 -5.56 -2.75
N SER A 257 -12.38 -4.39 -2.68
CA SER A 257 -12.16 -3.33 -3.67
C SER A 257 -11.11 -2.35 -3.18
N ALA A 258 -10.13 -2.04 -4.05
CA ALA A 258 -9.28 -0.88 -3.90
C ALA A 258 -9.95 0.32 -4.58
N GLN A 259 -9.87 1.49 -3.97
CA GLN A 259 -10.24 2.78 -4.55
C GLN A 259 -9.00 3.66 -4.55
N LEU A 260 -8.97 4.65 -5.42
CA LEU A 260 -7.88 5.61 -5.45
C LEU A 260 -8.43 7.03 -5.60
N GLN A 261 -8.53 7.71 -4.48
CA GLN A 261 -8.74 9.14 -4.45
C GLN A 261 -7.64 9.76 -3.60
N LEU A 262 -6.70 10.43 -4.26
CA LEU A 262 -5.66 11.20 -3.59
C LEU A 262 -6.21 12.55 -3.17
N ALA A 263 -5.83 13.00 -1.99
CA ALA A 263 -6.28 14.29 -1.48
C ALA A 263 -5.16 14.99 -0.71
N PHE A 264 -4.90 16.22 -1.08
CA PHE A 264 -3.83 17.06 -0.54
C PHE A 264 -4.36 18.32 0.10
N VAL A 265 -3.63 18.85 1.07
CA VAL A 265 -3.83 20.16 1.69
C VAL A 265 -2.56 20.96 1.52
N GLY A 266 -2.68 22.20 1.01
CA GLY A 266 -1.62 23.21 1.05
C GLY A 266 -1.89 24.20 2.18
N GLU A 267 -0.87 24.48 2.99
CA GLU A 267 -0.86 25.54 3.99
C GLU A 267 0.27 26.51 3.71
N ASP A 268 0.07 27.79 4.04
CA ASP A 268 1.15 28.78 3.95
C ASP A 268 2.35 28.29 4.77
N ALA A 269 3.51 28.14 4.13
CA ALA A 269 4.74 27.73 4.80
C ALA A 269 5.17 28.74 5.89
N ASP A 270 4.83 30.02 5.73
CA ASP A 270 5.12 31.10 6.67
C ASP A 270 4.04 31.33 7.76
N GLY A 271 2.96 30.54 7.74
CA GLY A 271 1.78 30.74 8.61
C GLY A 271 2.00 30.50 10.11
N GLY A 272 3.14 29.94 10.50
CA GLY A 272 3.46 29.65 11.91
C GLY A 272 3.87 30.86 12.75
N GLN A 273 4.14 32.03 12.18
CA GLN A 273 4.66 33.19 12.93
C GLN A 273 3.69 34.38 13.12
N ARG A 274 2.50 34.37 12.56
CA ARG A 274 1.60 35.55 12.61
C ARG A 274 0.54 35.54 13.71
N LYS A 275 0.61 34.75 14.76
CA LYS A 275 -0.28 34.87 15.93
C LYS A 275 0.44 35.17 17.24
N GLY A 276 1.29 36.20 17.23
CA GLY A 276 1.99 36.64 18.42
C GLY A 276 2.22 38.16 18.46
N GLY A 277 1.28 38.95 17.95
CA GLY A 277 1.47 40.41 17.96
C GLY A 277 0.22 41.18 17.70
N ALA A 278 -0.66 41.26 18.70
CA ALA A 278 -1.48 42.45 18.91
C ALA A 278 -1.97 42.47 20.36
N SER A 279 -1.37 43.31 21.10
CA SER A 279 -1.65 43.90 22.42
C SER A 279 -3.09 43.98 22.84
#